data_b93fe32ed5ed84d7debff10412024208
#
_entry.id   b93fe32ed5ed84d7debff10412024208
#
_cell.length_a   1.000
_cell.length_b   1.000
_cell.length_c   1.000
_cell.angle_alpha   90.00
_cell.angle_beta   90.00
_cell.angle_gamma   90.00
#
_symmetry.space_group_name_H-M   'P 1'
#
loop_
_entity.id
_entity.type
_entity.pdbx_description
1 polymer ?
#
loop_
_entity_poly.entity_id
_entity_poly.type
_entity_poly.pdbx_seq_one_letter_code
_entity_poly.pdbx_strand_id
1 'polypeptide(L)'
;MYRIMIVDDDLILRKSLVEQVDWESHGIEVAAEAKDGKEALCKIEDIMPQIIVTDIQMPIMGGLQFTEIVSRLYPKIKIILLTAYEKFEYAKKALEYGVCQYV
;
A
#
# COMPACT_ATOMS: atom_id res chain seq x y z
N MET A 1 5.12 17.99 -0.61
CA MET A 1 4.19 17.07 0.07
C MET A 1 4.38 15.69 -0.51
N TYR A 2 4.48 14.67 0.36
CA TYR A 2 4.60 13.30 -0.11
C TYR A 2 3.27 12.80 -0.66
N ARG A 3 3.34 12.00 -1.70
CA ARG A 3 2.15 11.44 -2.35
C ARG A 3 2.01 9.97 -1.98
N ILE A 4 0.82 9.59 -1.53
CA ILE A 4 0.55 8.24 -1.07
C ILE A 4 -0.55 7.60 -1.91
N MET A 5 -0.42 6.28 -2.14
CA MET A 5 -1.49 5.49 -2.73
C MET A 5 -1.97 4.48 -1.70
N ILE A 6 -3.27 4.35 -1.56
CA ILE A 6 -3.88 3.39 -0.62
C ILE A 6 -4.51 2.27 -1.42
N VAL A 7 -4.11 1.03 -1.12
CA VAL A 7 -4.55 -0.16 -1.83
C VAL A 7 -5.24 -1.11 -0.86
N ASP A 8 -6.54 -1.33 -1.06
CA ASP A 8 -7.32 -2.22 -0.22
C ASP A 8 -8.59 -2.59 -0.97
N ASP A 9 -8.95 -3.87 -0.97
CA ASP A 9 -10.16 -4.34 -1.63
C ASP A 9 -11.44 -4.05 -0.82
N ASP A 10 -11.30 -3.77 0.47
CA ASP A 10 -12.41 -3.39 1.32
C ASP A 10 -12.67 -1.89 1.16
N LEU A 11 -13.75 -1.56 0.47
CA LEU A 11 -14.11 -0.17 0.19
C LEU A 11 -14.30 0.65 1.47
N ILE A 12 -14.95 0.08 2.47
CA ILE A 12 -15.23 0.80 3.72
C ILE A 12 -13.93 1.11 4.45
N LEU A 13 -13.06 0.10 4.58
CA LEU A 13 -11.78 0.28 5.25
C LEU A 13 -10.89 1.26 4.48
N ARG A 14 -10.86 1.14 3.16
CA ARG A 14 -10.07 2.05 2.32
C ARG A 14 -10.53 3.50 2.50
N LYS A 15 -11.84 3.73 2.46
CA LYS A 15 -12.39 5.07 2.66
C LYS A 15 -12.11 5.59 4.07
N SER A 16 -12.17 4.73 5.07
CA SER A 16 -11.79 5.11 6.42
C SER A 16 -10.35 5.58 6.50
N LEU A 17 -9.44 4.88 5.86
CA LEU A 17 -8.04 5.28 5.83
C LEU A 17 -7.84 6.63 5.15
N VAL A 18 -8.57 6.87 4.06
CA VAL A 18 -8.47 8.14 3.34
C VAL A 18 -9.02 9.29 4.15
N GLU A 19 -10.17 9.09 4.79
CA GLU A 19 -10.92 10.19 5.41
C GLU A 19 -10.60 10.43 6.87
N GLN A 20 -10.26 9.39 7.63
CA GLN A 20 -10.10 9.50 9.07
C GLN A 20 -8.66 9.77 9.53
N VAL A 21 -7.70 9.52 8.67
CA VAL A 21 -6.31 9.84 8.98
C VAL A 21 -6.00 11.24 8.46
N ASP A 22 -5.41 12.05 9.32
CA ASP A 22 -5.04 13.42 8.95
C ASP A 22 -3.69 13.41 8.23
N TRP A 23 -3.72 12.98 6.99
CA TRP A 23 -2.50 12.89 6.17
C TRP A 23 -1.85 14.25 5.95
N GLU A 24 -2.69 15.25 5.74
CA GLU A 24 -2.21 16.58 5.41
C GLU A 24 -1.35 17.20 6.51
N SER A 25 -1.71 16.98 7.77
CA SER A 25 -0.92 17.51 8.88
C SER A 25 0.47 16.88 8.96
N HIS A 26 0.67 15.74 8.32
CA HIS A 26 1.95 15.05 8.25
C HIS A 26 2.68 15.29 6.93
N GLY A 27 2.19 16.23 6.12
CA GLY A 27 2.82 16.53 4.84
C GLY A 27 2.58 15.48 3.77
N ILE A 28 1.45 14.78 3.84
CA ILE A 28 1.12 13.69 2.92
C ILE A 28 -0.22 13.98 2.25
N GLU A 29 -0.30 13.72 0.94
CA GLU A 29 -1.57 13.78 0.24
C GLU A 29 -1.92 12.40 -0.32
N VAL A 30 -3.20 12.04 -0.26
CA VAL A 30 -3.69 10.81 -0.87
C VAL A 30 -3.88 11.06 -2.34
N ALA A 31 -2.93 10.59 -3.15
CA ALA A 31 -2.92 10.86 -4.58
C ALA A 31 -3.76 9.87 -5.38
N ALA A 32 -3.95 8.66 -4.87
CA ALA A 32 -4.72 7.64 -5.57
C ALA A 32 -5.18 6.55 -4.61
N GLU A 33 -6.19 5.80 -5.04
CA GLU A 33 -6.68 4.60 -4.37
C GLU A 33 -6.74 3.47 -5.38
N ALA A 34 -6.61 2.24 -4.92
CA ALA A 34 -6.76 1.06 -5.75
C ALA A 34 -7.41 -0.05 -4.94
N LYS A 35 -8.15 -0.93 -5.61
CA LYS A 35 -8.86 -2.02 -4.94
C LYS A 35 -8.08 -3.32 -4.92
N ASP A 36 -7.02 -3.42 -5.69
CA ASP A 36 -6.13 -4.60 -5.72
C ASP A 36 -4.78 -4.21 -6.28
N GLY A 37 -3.85 -5.17 -6.25
CA GLY A 37 -2.49 -4.92 -6.72
C GLY A 37 -2.39 -4.65 -8.21
N LYS A 38 -3.25 -5.28 -9.00
CA LYS A 38 -3.24 -5.08 -10.44
C LYS A 38 -3.64 -3.64 -10.81
N GLU A 39 -4.71 -3.15 -10.21
CA GLU A 39 -5.13 -1.77 -10.41
C GLU A 39 -4.07 -0.79 -9.93
N ALA A 40 -3.47 -1.10 -8.78
CA ALA A 40 -2.41 -0.26 -8.24
C ALA A 40 -1.20 -0.17 -9.19
N LEU A 41 -0.77 -1.30 -9.76
CA LEU A 41 0.34 -1.29 -10.71
C LEU A 41 0.04 -0.44 -11.93
N CYS A 42 -1.20 -0.48 -12.42
CA CYS A 42 -1.60 0.35 -13.55
C CYS A 42 -1.54 1.84 -13.24
N LYS A 43 -1.75 2.22 -11.98
CA LYS A 43 -1.75 3.61 -11.57
C LYS A 43 -0.38 4.16 -11.19
N ILE A 44 0.57 3.31 -10.86
CA ILE A 44 1.88 3.78 -10.38
C ILE A 44 2.58 4.69 -11.38
N GLU A 45 2.59 4.31 -12.66
CA GLU A 45 3.28 5.09 -13.68
C GLU A 45 2.78 6.52 -13.77
N ASP A 46 1.47 6.70 -13.71
CA ASP A 46 0.88 8.04 -13.82
C ASP A 46 0.98 8.83 -12.54
N ILE A 47 0.79 8.17 -11.41
CA ILE A 47 0.72 8.82 -10.11
C ILE A 47 2.10 9.01 -9.49
N MET A 48 2.99 8.06 -9.69
CA MET A 48 4.33 8.06 -9.09
C MET A 48 4.30 8.38 -7.60
N PRO A 49 3.62 7.56 -6.79
CA PRO A 49 3.56 7.79 -5.36
C PRO A 49 4.92 7.52 -4.73
N GLN A 50 5.22 8.21 -3.66
CA GLN A 50 6.43 7.96 -2.89
C GLN A 50 6.20 6.89 -1.83
N ILE A 51 4.95 6.73 -1.41
CA ILE A 51 4.56 5.80 -0.36
C ILE A 51 3.32 5.04 -0.83
N ILE A 52 3.28 3.73 -0.57
CA ILE A 52 2.10 2.91 -0.83
C ILE A 52 1.71 2.22 0.46
N VAL A 53 0.44 2.36 0.86
CA VAL A 53 -0.14 1.62 1.96
C VAL A 53 -1.03 0.54 1.34
N THR A 54 -0.74 -0.72 1.60
CA THR A 54 -1.49 -1.82 0.99
C THR A 54 -1.89 -2.88 1.99
N ASP A 55 -3.07 -3.46 1.79
CA ASP A 55 -3.49 -4.65 2.50
C ASP A 55 -2.70 -5.86 1.95
N ILE A 56 -2.58 -6.90 2.77
CA ILE A 56 -1.86 -8.12 2.39
C ILE A 56 -2.74 -9.02 1.54
N GLN A 57 -3.97 -9.24 1.96
CA GLN A 57 -4.88 -10.15 1.26
C GLN A 57 -5.87 -9.39 0.39
N MET A 58 -5.72 -9.55 -0.91
CA MET A 58 -6.59 -8.93 -1.90
C MET A 58 -6.83 -9.92 -3.03
N PRO A 59 -7.97 -9.83 -3.74
CA PRO A 59 -8.21 -10.68 -4.90
C PRO A 59 -7.30 -10.29 -6.05
N ILE A 60 -7.16 -11.19 -7.03
CA ILE A 60 -6.38 -10.99 -8.26
C ILE A 60 -4.89 -10.94 -7.97
N MET A 61 -4.43 -9.94 -7.22
CA MET A 61 -3.02 -9.82 -6.83
C MET A 61 -2.97 -9.36 -5.38
N GLY A 62 -2.44 -10.20 -4.50
CA GLY A 62 -2.31 -9.88 -3.08
C GLY A 62 -1.19 -8.90 -2.80
N GLY A 63 -1.20 -8.37 -1.58
CA GLY A 63 -0.23 -7.35 -1.17
C GLY A 63 1.23 -7.82 -1.20
N LEU A 64 1.49 -9.09 -0.87
CA LEU A 64 2.86 -9.60 -0.89
C LEU A 64 3.40 -9.70 -2.32
N GLN A 65 2.61 -10.22 -3.25
CA GLN A 65 3.00 -10.28 -4.65
C GLN A 65 3.19 -8.88 -5.23
N PHE A 66 2.25 -7.99 -4.93
CA PHE A 66 2.32 -6.60 -5.34
C PHE A 66 3.59 -5.93 -4.82
N THR A 67 3.90 -6.13 -3.52
CA THR A 67 5.09 -5.57 -2.90
C THR A 67 6.37 -6.07 -3.59
N GLU A 68 6.43 -7.35 -3.90
CA GLU A 68 7.57 -7.92 -4.59
C GLU A 68 7.81 -7.26 -5.94
N ILE A 69 6.73 -7.09 -6.71
CA ILE A 69 6.82 -6.46 -8.03
C ILE A 69 7.26 -5.00 -7.92
N VAL A 70 6.65 -4.25 -7.01
CA VAL A 70 6.98 -2.83 -6.82
C VAL A 70 8.41 -2.67 -6.34
N SER A 71 8.86 -3.51 -5.43
CA SER A 71 10.24 -3.44 -4.92
C SER A 71 11.26 -3.66 -6.04
N ARG A 72 10.92 -4.46 -7.02
CA ARG A 72 11.79 -4.75 -8.16
C ARG A 72 11.79 -3.62 -9.19
N LEU A 73 10.60 -3.12 -9.52
CA LEU A 73 10.43 -2.12 -10.58
C LEU A 73 10.63 -0.69 -10.09
N TYR A 74 10.25 -0.42 -8.85
CA TYR A 74 10.26 0.92 -8.28
C TYR A 74 10.90 0.89 -6.89
N PRO A 75 12.20 0.63 -6.79
CA PRO A 75 12.86 0.41 -5.49
C PRO A 75 12.84 1.61 -4.55
N LYS A 76 12.55 2.79 -5.04
CA LYS A 76 12.50 3.98 -4.20
C LYS A 76 11.15 4.18 -3.51
N ILE A 77 10.11 3.48 -3.94
CA ILE A 77 8.78 3.59 -3.32
C ILE A 77 8.81 2.86 -1.99
N LYS A 78 8.35 3.54 -0.94
CA LYS A 78 8.24 2.96 0.40
C LYS A 78 6.88 2.28 0.54
N ILE A 79 6.88 1.08 1.08
CA ILE A 79 5.65 0.29 1.21
C ILE A 79 5.36 0.05 2.68
N ILE A 80 4.12 0.30 3.07
CA ILE A 80 3.60 0.02 4.40
C ILE A 80 2.50 -1.03 4.22
N LEU A 81 2.64 -2.16 4.91
CA LEU A 81 1.64 -3.22 4.86
C LEU A 81 0.72 -3.12 6.07
N LEU A 82 -0.57 -3.11 5.81
CA LEU A 82 -1.59 -3.19 6.84
C LEU A 82 -2.00 -4.63 6.99
N THR A 83 -2.06 -5.11 8.23
CA THR A 83 -2.41 -6.49 8.49
C THR A 83 -3.27 -6.59 9.74
N ALA A 84 -4.27 -7.49 9.69
CA ALA A 84 -4.95 -7.91 10.89
C ALA A 84 -3.97 -8.78 11.70
N TYR A 85 -4.19 -8.88 13.01
CA TYR A 85 -3.28 -9.60 13.86
C TYR A 85 -3.06 -11.06 13.43
N GLU A 86 -4.08 -11.70 12.88
CA GLU A 86 -3.96 -13.08 12.40
C GLU A 86 -3.10 -13.21 11.16
N LYS A 87 -2.71 -12.08 10.56
CA LYS A 87 -1.85 -12.06 9.39
C LYS A 87 -0.41 -11.69 9.73
N PHE A 88 -0.07 -11.77 11.00
CA PHE A 88 1.25 -11.36 11.49
C PHE A 88 2.39 -12.09 10.77
N GLU A 89 2.21 -13.37 10.45
CA GLU A 89 3.24 -14.14 9.74
C GLU A 89 3.50 -13.60 8.33
N TYR A 90 2.46 -13.08 7.69
CA TYR A 90 2.63 -12.45 6.38
C TYR A 90 3.42 -11.15 6.50
N ALA A 91 3.19 -10.41 7.56
CA ALA A 91 3.92 -9.17 7.81
C ALA A 91 5.42 -9.43 7.98
N LYS A 92 5.79 -10.51 8.66
CA LYS A 92 7.19 -10.89 8.81
C LYS A 92 7.85 -11.15 7.47
N LYS A 93 7.17 -11.89 6.58
CA LYS A 93 7.68 -12.14 5.23
C LYS A 93 7.83 -10.86 4.44
N ALA A 94 6.87 -9.95 4.60
CA ALA A 94 6.92 -8.67 3.90
C ALA A 94 8.15 -7.86 4.24
N LEU A 95 8.57 -7.88 5.51
CA LEU A 95 9.79 -7.20 5.93
C LEU A 95 11.03 -7.77 5.22
N GLU A 96 11.02 -9.06 4.93
CA GLU A 96 12.11 -9.70 4.19
C GLU A 96 12.15 -9.21 2.75
N TYR A 97 11.04 -8.74 2.20
CA TYR A 97 10.98 -8.20 0.83
C TYR A 97 11.29 -6.71 0.77
N GLY A 98 11.73 -6.12 1.86
CA GLY A 98 12.13 -4.72 1.86
C GLY A 98 11.03 -3.73 2.19
N VAL A 99 9.97 -4.18 2.84
CA VAL A 99 8.91 -3.29 3.31
C VAL A 99 9.46 -2.46 4.46
N CYS A 100 9.21 -1.15 4.43
CA CYS A 100 9.73 -0.25 5.45
C CYS A 100 9.07 -0.43 6.80
N GLN A 101 7.77 -0.74 6.79
CA GLN A 101 7.01 -0.81 8.02
C GLN A 101 5.70 -1.53 7.76
N TYR A 102 5.16 -2.15 8.80
CA TYR A 102 3.82 -2.73 8.75
C TYR A 102 3.06 -2.41 10.03
N VAL A 103 1.75 -2.47 9.93
CA VAL A 103 0.86 -2.19 11.07
C VAL A 103 -0.18 -3.30 11.20
#